data_8d48a1a67ca74f91998dc3bf91e6adc7
#
_entry.id   8d48a1a67ca74f91998dc3bf91e6adc7
#
_cell.length_a   1.000
_cell.length_b   1.000
_cell.length_c   1.000
_cell.angle_alpha   90.00
_cell.angle_beta   90.00
_cell.angle_gamma   90.00
#
_symmetry.space_group_name_H-M   'P 1'
#
loop_
_entity.id
_entity.type
_entity.pdbx_description
1 polymer ?
#
loop_
_entity_poly.entity_id
_entity_poly.type
_entity_poly.pdbx_seq_one_letter_code
_entity_poly.pdbx_strand_id
1 'polypeptide(L)'
;TPVIDGVAEGEIYCEKVEFTISDDNFDKVTDIIGDDVQTLTSINGRYILADGMHKVIAYDKAGNSTEVNFVVNANHTVSEWMTDKEATIEEKGSRHKECKVCGTILEKADIEKLVPLEYKIIAGADSSWSQNTDMNLVIKGNGDFAKFIRIKVDGVSVDATNYTVAEGSTIITLKPDYIKTLSVGSHVFEIIWKDGIASTSFTIVNNEVADTNNNQGTDITQTGDTAKPVLWSMLFMVSFAGFAVMSGRRKKKNCK
;
A
#
# COMPACT_ATOMS: atom_id res chain seq x y z
N THR A 1 3.92 40.70 -42.17
CA THR A 1 4.54 39.47 -41.70
C THR A 1 3.42 38.48 -41.35
N PRO A 2 3.48 37.28 -41.89
CA PRO A 2 2.46 36.27 -41.65
C PRO A 2 2.26 35.96 -40.16
N VAL A 3 1.02 35.63 -39.77
CA VAL A 3 0.65 35.13 -38.43
C VAL A 3 0.24 33.68 -38.58
N ILE A 4 0.79 32.81 -37.75
CA ILE A 4 0.47 31.39 -37.66
C ILE A 4 -0.43 31.20 -36.46
N ASP A 5 -1.69 30.77 -36.64
CA ASP A 5 -2.69 30.56 -35.60
C ASP A 5 -3.06 29.07 -35.47
N GLY A 6 -3.15 28.57 -34.26
CA GLY A 6 -3.54 27.17 -33.95
C GLY A 6 -2.40 26.27 -33.48
N VAL A 7 -1.14 26.75 -33.59
CA VAL A 7 0.04 26.07 -33.03
C VAL A 7 0.93 27.06 -32.28
N ALA A 8 1.70 26.59 -31.34
CA ALA A 8 2.56 27.40 -30.49
C ALA A 8 3.99 26.82 -30.39
N GLU A 9 4.94 27.71 -30.17
CA GLU A 9 6.37 27.38 -30.06
C GLU A 9 6.63 26.40 -28.88
N GLY A 10 7.31 25.30 -29.18
CA GLY A 10 7.71 24.30 -28.23
C GLY A 10 6.60 23.37 -27.73
N GLU A 11 5.35 23.52 -28.18
CA GLU A 11 4.22 22.71 -27.77
C GLU A 11 4.27 21.28 -28.33
N ILE A 12 3.63 20.35 -27.61
CA ILE A 12 3.49 18.95 -28.01
C ILE A 12 2.01 18.61 -28.13
N TYR A 13 1.60 18.23 -29.31
CA TYR A 13 0.23 17.85 -29.61
C TYR A 13 0.12 16.34 -29.74
N CYS A 14 -0.85 15.72 -29.07
CA CYS A 14 -1.13 14.28 -29.16
C CYS A 14 -2.29 13.95 -30.10
N GLU A 15 -2.69 14.89 -30.91
CA GLU A 15 -3.65 14.75 -32.02
C GLU A 15 -3.12 15.45 -33.23
N LYS A 16 -3.71 15.17 -34.41
CA LYS A 16 -3.41 15.94 -35.61
C LYS A 16 -3.69 17.41 -35.38
N VAL A 17 -2.75 18.27 -35.77
CA VAL A 17 -2.89 19.72 -35.60
C VAL A 17 -3.47 20.34 -36.83
N GLU A 18 -4.38 21.28 -36.64
CA GLU A 18 -4.86 22.17 -37.66
C GLU A 18 -4.42 23.61 -37.34
N PHE A 19 -3.85 24.32 -38.30
CA PHE A 19 -3.49 25.71 -38.12
C PHE A 19 -3.85 26.55 -39.37
N THR A 20 -3.87 27.84 -39.20
CA THR A 20 -4.18 28.81 -40.29
C THR A 20 -3.07 29.84 -40.40
N ILE A 21 -3.00 30.47 -41.59
CA ILE A 21 -2.09 31.59 -41.85
C ILE A 21 -2.93 32.82 -42.16
N SER A 22 -2.61 33.92 -41.51
CA SER A 22 -3.21 35.22 -41.73
C SER A 22 -2.15 36.20 -42.23
N ASP A 23 -2.26 36.63 -43.50
CA ASP A 23 -1.46 37.71 -44.10
C ASP A 23 -2.08 38.13 -45.43
N ASP A 24 -2.25 39.45 -45.68
CA ASP A 24 -2.83 39.99 -46.92
C ASP A 24 -1.94 39.74 -48.14
N ASN A 25 -0.64 39.58 -47.95
CA ASN A 25 0.35 39.34 -48.98
C ASN A 25 1.01 37.95 -48.86
N PHE A 26 0.29 36.97 -48.33
CA PHE A 26 0.77 35.60 -48.15
C PHE A 26 1.35 35.03 -49.46
N ASP A 27 2.51 34.36 -49.33
CA ASP A 27 3.18 33.67 -50.44
C ASP A 27 3.05 32.14 -50.28
N LYS A 28 3.70 31.60 -49.28
CA LYS A 28 3.75 30.14 -49.03
C LYS A 28 4.00 29.81 -47.58
N VAL A 29 3.72 28.57 -47.24
CA VAL A 29 4.16 27.97 -45.97
C VAL A 29 4.93 26.68 -46.26
N THR A 30 6.01 26.48 -45.53
CA THR A 30 6.84 25.27 -45.59
C THR A 30 6.85 24.60 -44.25
N ASP A 31 6.94 23.27 -44.26
CA ASP A 31 7.22 22.45 -43.10
C ASP A 31 8.57 21.74 -43.29
N ILE A 32 9.39 21.76 -42.27
CA ILE A 32 10.70 21.11 -42.25
C ILE A 32 10.67 20.01 -41.23
N ILE A 33 10.87 18.77 -41.67
CA ILE A 33 10.95 17.57 -40.84
C ILE A 33 12.35 16.96 -41.04
N GLY A 34 13.23 17.12 -40.04
CA GLY A 34 14.65 16.77 -40.22
C GLY A 34 15.30 17.59 -41.33
N ASP A 35 15.76 16.93 -42.41
CA ASP A 35 16.37 17.58 -43.58
C ASP A 35 15.38 17.83 -44.73
N ASP A 36 14.15 17.32 -44.63
CA ASP A 36 13.13 17.44 -45.67
C ASP A 36 12.35 18.73 -45.52
N VAL A 37 12.26 19.48 -46.63
CA VAL A 37 11.50 20.74 -46.74
C VAL A 37 10.31 20.54 -47.68
N GLN A 38 9.10 20.67 -47.15
CA GLN A 38 7.86 20.51 -47.90
C GLN A 38 7.08 21.82 -47.95
N THR A 39 6.58 22.19 -49.14
CA THR A 39 5.60 23.28 -49.25
C THR A 39 4.22 22.73 -48.95
N LEU A 40 3.56 23.26 -47.92
CA LEU A 40 2.24 22.81 -47.51
C LEU A 40 1.14 23.38 -48.40
N THR A 41 0.10 22.58 -48.61
CA THR A 41 -1.13 22.99 -49.28
C THR A 41 -2.28 23.01 -48.27
N SER A 42 -3.03 24.12 -48.25
CA SER A 42 -4.19 24.20 -47.34
C SER A 42 -5.40 23.43 -47.90
N ILE A 43 -6.19 22.89 -46.98
CA ILE A 43 -7.49 22.31 -47.25
C ILE A 43 -8.53 23.21 -46.58
N ASN A 44 -9.37 23.85 -47.37
CA ASN A 44 -10.36 24.83 -46.88
C ASN A 44 -9.74 25.95 -46.01
N GLY A 45 -8.54 26.42 -46.38
CA GLY A 45 -7.82 27.47 -45.63
C GLY A 45 -7.08 27.00 -44.37
N ARG A 46 -7.07 25.69 -44.10
CA ARG A 46 -6.38 25.09 -42.98
C ARG A 46 -5.24 24.17 -43.43
N TYR A 47 -4.18 24.16 -42.68
CA TYR A 47 -3.06 23.21 -42.83
C TYR A 47 -3.18 22.14 -41.77
N ILE A 48 -2.94 20.89 -42.15
CA ILE A 48 -3.06 19.72 -41.25
C ILE A 48 -1.74 18.97 -41.25
N LEU A 49 -1.18 18.78 -40.06
CA LEU A 49 0.05 18.03 -39.87
C LEU A 49 -0.21 16.78 -38.97
N ALA A 50 0.46 15.71 -39.37
CA ALA A 50 0.44 14.42 -38.66
C ALA A 50 1.67 14.29 -37.75
N ASP A 51 2.02 13.06 -37.33
CA ASP A 51 3.18 12.80 -36.49
C ASP A 51 4.49 13.36 -37.05
N GLY A 52 5.26 14.00 -36.20
CA GLY A 52 6.58 14.53 -36.52
C GLY A 52 7.02 15.67 -35.62
N MET A 53 8.30 16.00 -35.74
CA MET A 53 8.86 17.26 -35.25
C MET A 53 8.78 18.27 -36.39
N HIS A 54 7.97 19.29 -36.24
CA HIS A 54 7.67 20.25 -37.30
C HIS A 54 8.34 21.58 -37.01
N LYS A 55 8.93 22.16 -38.08
CA LYS A 55 9.36 23.54 -38.14
C LYS A 55 8.59 24.20 -39.27
N VAL A 56 7.50 24.88 -38.94
CA VAL A 56 6.64 25.55 -39.89
C VAL A 56 7.12 26.98 -40.11
N ILE A 57 7.30 27.37 -41.37
CA ILE A 57 7.70 28.73 -41.73
C ILE A 57 6.71 29.27 -42.76
N ALA A 58 5.99 30.35 -42.44
CA ALA A 58 5.13 31.09 -43.33
C ALA A 58 5.85 32.32 -43.91
N TYR A 59 5.72 32.54 -45.22
CA TYR A 59 6.36 33.65 -45.94
C TYR A 59 5.31 34.57 -46.56
N ASP A 60 5.61 35.87 -46.61
CA ASP A 60 4.92 36.83 -47.43
C ASP A 60 5.69 37.12 -48.75
N LYS A 61 5.03 37.76 -49.70
CA LYS A 61 5.64 38.13 -51.01
C LYS A 61 6.76 39.17 -50.91
N ALA A 62 6.89 39.83 -49.75
CA ALA A 62 7.97 40.80 -49.49
C ALA A 62 9.20 40.12 -48.89
N GLY A 63 9.14 38.79 -48.59
CA GLY A 63 10.22 38.01 -48.02
C GLY A 63 10.25 37.99 -46.48
N ASN A 64 9.27 38.59 -45.80
CA ASN A 64 9.17 38.44 -44.37
C ASN A 64 8.65 37.03 -44.01
N SER A 65 9.05 36.52 -42.87
CA SER A 65 8.62 35.18 -42.38
C SER A 65 8.30 35.14 -40.92
N THR A 66 7.46 34.17 -40.54
CA THR A 66 7.19 33.74 -39.16
C THR A 66 7.44 32.26 -39.05
N GLU A 67 8.13 31.86 -38.01
CA GLU A 67 8.51 30.47 -37.74
C GLU A 67 7.88 30.01 -36.45
N VAL A 68 7.47 28.72 -36.36
CA VAL A 68 7.04 28.04 -35.16
C VAL A 68 7.52 26.58 -35.17
N ASN A 69 8.07 26.11 -34.06
CA ASN A 69 8.55 24.76 -33.88
C ASN A 69 7.64 24.04 -32.88
N PHE A 70 7.17 22.83 -33.22
CA PHE A 70 6.31 22.00 -32.34
C PHE A 70 6.41 20.53 -32.71
N VAL A 71 5.84 19.67 -31.86
CA VAL A 71 5.82 18.22 -32.08
C VAL A 71 4.37 17.73 -32.16
N VAL A 72 4.08 16.88 -33.15
CA VAL A 72 2.83 16.14 -33.25
C VAL A 72 3.12 14.66 -33.00
N ASN A 73 2.42 14.05 -32.03
CA ASN A 73 2.51 12.63 -31.68
C ASN A 73 1.10 12.02 -31.65
N ALA A 74 0.41 12.09 -32.78
CA ALA A 74 -1.00 11.69 -32.92
C ALA A 74 -1.22 10.18 -32.71
N ASN A 75 -0.18 9.37 -32.89
CA ASN A 75 -0.26 7.92 -32.66
C ASN A 75 0.10 7.51 -31.22
N HIS A 76 0.42 8.44 -30.35
CA HIS A 76 0.85 8.25 -28.97
C HIS A 76 1.98 7.21 -28.81
N THR A 77 3.07 7.59 -28.21
CA THR A 77 4.14 6.66 -27.84
C THR A 77 3.81 6.00 -26.50
N VAL A 78 3.31 4.79 -26.53
CA VAL A 78 2.81 4.08 -25.33
C VAL A 78 3.93 3.72 -24.37
N SER A 79 3.72 3.93 -23.07
CA SER A 79 4.63 3.51 -21.99
C SER A 79 4.49 2.01 -21.70
N GLU A 80 5.41 1.47 -20.88
CA GLU A 80 5.16 0.24 -20.15
C GLU A 80 4.07 0.47 -19.09
N TRP A 81 3.57 -0.63 -18.51
CA TRP A 81 2.63 -0.56 -17.40
C TRP A 81 3.24 0.13 -16.18
N MET A 82 2.58 1.15 -15.68
CA MET A 82 2.92 1.84 -14.42
C MET A 82 1.88 1.50 -13.36
N THR A 83 2.35 1.07 -12.19
CA THR A 83 1.47 0.70 -11.08
C THR A 83 1.02 1.95 -10.34
N ASP A 84 -0.29 2.19 -10.29
CA ASP A 84 -0.92 3.28 -9.53
C ASP A 84 -1.16 2.87 -8.08
N LYS A 85 -1.66 1.64 -7.91
CA LYS A 85 -1.97 1.03 -6.63
C LYS A 85 -1.55 -0.44 -6.64
N GLU A 86 -0.76 -0.83 -5.66
CA GLU A 86 -0.40 -2.22 -5.46
C GLU A 86 -1.61 -3.04 -5.00
N ALA A 87 -1.71 -4.29 -5.46
CA ALA A 87 -2.70 -5.24 -4.97
C ALA A 87 -2.37 -5.70 -3.54
N THR A 88 -3.41 -6.03 -2.77
CA THR A 88 -3.32 -6.71 -1.49
C THR A 88 -4.19 -7.96 -1.48
N ILE A 89 -4.23 -8.71 -0.39
CA ILE A 89 -5.17 -9.83 -0.24
C ILE A 89 -6.62 -9.36 -0.15
N GLU A 90 -6.88 -8.12 0.26
CA GLU A 90 -8.23 -7.58 0.44
C GLU A 90 -8.69 -6.71 -0.72
N GLU A 91 -7.77 -6.03 -1.41
CA GLU A 91 -8.09 -5.08 -2.46
C GLU A 91 -7.29 -5.34 -3.73
N LYS A 92 -7.94 -5.12 -4.87
CA LYS A 92 -7.27 -5.07 -6.17
C LYS A 92 -6.33 -3.86 -6.24
N GLY A 93 -5.23 -4.03 -6.97
CA GLY A 93 -4.41 -2.93 -7.41
C GLY A 93 -4.92 -2.32 -8.72
N SER A 94 -4.24 -1.28 -9.18
CA SER A 94 -4.50 -0.66 -10.48
C SER A 94 -3.19 -0.25 -11.14
N ARG A 95 -3.21 -0.21 -12.47
CA ARG A 95 -2.10 0.20 -13.31
C ARG A 95 -2.62 0.90 -14.55
N HIS A 96 -1.78 1.73 -15.14
CA HIS A 96 -2.10 2.38 -16.40
C HIS A 96 -0.91 2.37 -17.36
N LYS A 97 -1.21 2.66 -18.62
CA LYS A 97 -0.23 3.08 -19.62
C LYS A 97 -0.57 4.48 -20.05
N GLU A 98 0.44 5.29 -20.26
CA GLU A 98 0.30 6.65 -20.74
C GLU A 98 1.14 6.90 -22.00
N CYS A 99 0.89 7.99 -22.65
CA CYS A 99 1.77 8.47 -23.71
C CYS A 99 3.05 9.04 -23.09
N LYS A 100 4.22 8.51 -23.48
CA LYS A 100 5.54 8.99 -23.02
C LYS A 100 5.83 10.45 -23.34
N VAL A 101 5.07 11.03 -24.25
CA VAL A 101 5.30 12.39 -24.79
C VAL A 101 4.37 13.40 -24.15
N CYS A 102 3.06 13.12 -24.09
CA CYS A 102 2.04 14.05 -23.58
C CYS A 102 1.40 13.66 -22.25
N GLY A 103 1.72 12.47 -21.70
CA GLY A 103 1.17 12.01 -20.42
C GLY A 103 -0.31 11.58 -20.46
N THR A 104 -0.96 11.58 -21.62
CA THR A 104 -2.35 11.13 -21.74
C THR A 104 -2.46 9.66 -21.38
N ILE A 105 -3.36 9.30 -20.45
CA ILE A 105 -3.62 7.91 -20.08
C ILE A 105 -4.35 7.22 -21.24
N LEU A 106 -3.73 6.16 -21.75
CA LEU A 106 -4.18 5.40 -22.92
C LEU A 106 -4.91 4.10 -22.54
N GLU A 107 -4.49 3.47 -21.43
CA GLU A 107 -5.04 2.20 -20.99
C GLU A 107 -5.02 2.12 -19.46
N LYS A 108 -6.06 1.55 -18.86
CA LYS A 108 -6.14 1.22 -17.43
C LYS A 108 -6.48 -0.24 -17.26
N ALA A 109 -5.89 -0.88 -16.25
CA ALA A 109 -6.20 -2.25 -15.90
C ALA A 109 -6.11 -2.47 -14.39
N ASP A 110 -6.92 -3.41 -13.91
CA ASP A 110 -6.81 -3.90 -12.55
C ASP A 110 -5.59 -4.85 -12.41
N ILE A 111 -5.02 -4.87 -11.21
CA ILE A 111 -4.12 -5.92 -10.76
C ILE A 111 -4.93 -6.79 -9.81
N GLU A 112 -5.06 -8.08 -10.09
CA GLU A 112 -5.86 -8.99 -9.26
C GLU A 112 -5.32 -9.06 -7.83
N LYS A 113 -6.22 -9.34 -6.88
CA LYS A 113 -5.86 -9.52 -5.46
C LYS A 113 -4.80 -10.60 -5.32
N LEU A 114 -3.92 -10.41 -4.34
CA LEU A 114 -2.93 -11.42 -3.99
C LEU A 114 -3.63 -12.66 -3.41
N VAL A 115 -3.10 -13.84 -3.70
CA VAL A 115 -3.49 -15.07 -3.01
C VAL A 115 -2.89 -15.00 -1.60
N PRO A 116 -3.69 -15.11 -0.53
CA PRO A 116 -3.18 -14.97 0.83
C PRO A 116 -2.11 -16.01 1.17
N LEU A 117 -0.99 -15.56 1.72
CA LEU A 117 -0.03 -16.41 2.40
C LEU A 117 -0.54 -16.72 3.81
N GLU A 118 -0.39 -17.96 4.25
CA GLU A 118 -0.67 -18.35 5.63
C GLU A 118 0.51 -17.99 6.51
N TYR A 119 0.36 -16.94 7.31
CA TYR A 119 1.28 -16.62 8.38
C TYR A 119 0.87 -17.33 9.67
N LYS A 120 1.73 -17.33 10.68
CA LYS A 120 1.50 -18.00 11.97
C LYS A 120 1.59 -17.01 13.12
N ILE A 121 0.76 -17.23 14.13
CA ILE A 121 0.97 -16.64 15.45
C ILE A 121 2.07 -17.44 16.14
N ILE A 122 3.13 -16.75 16.57
CA ILE A 122 4.33 -17.36 17.16
C ILE A 122 4.50 -17.06 18.65
N ALA A 123 3.66 -16.17 19.20
CA ALA A 123 3.51 -15.95 20.64
C ALA A 123 2.15 -15.33 20.93
N GLY A 124 1.60 -15.59 22.12
CA GLY A 124 0.31 -15.06 22.57
C GLY A 124 -0.92 -15.74 21.96
N ALA A 125 -0.75 -16.89 21.27
CA ALA A 125 -1.88 -17.68 20.81
C ALA A 125 -2.67 -18.22 22.02
N ASP A 126 -4.00 -18.28 21.86
CA ASP A 126 -4.95 -18.85 22.84
C ASP A 126 -4.80 -18.29 24.29
N SER A 127 -4.37 -17.04 24.38
CA SER A 127 -4.16 -16.35 25.65
C SER A 127 -5.48 -16.09 26.38
N SER A 128 -5.43 -16.06 27.74
CA SER A 128 -6.53 -15.59 28.56
C SER A 128 -6.24 -14.22 29.15
N TRP A 129 -7.24 -13.36 29.17
CA TRP A 129 -7.17 -12.03 29.75
C TRP A 129 -8.30 -11.81 30.76
N SER A 130 -7.99 -11.25 31.92
CA SER A 130 -8.99 -11.02 32.98
C SER A 130 -9.53 -9.60 32.93
N GLN A 131 -10.85 -9.42 33.02
CA GLN A 131 -11.50 -8.09 33.02
C GLN A 131 -11.05 -7.17 34.17
N ASN A 132 -10.56 -7.76 35.28
CA ASN A 132 -10.11 -7.01 36.44
C ASN A 132 -8.61 -6.63 36.40
N THR A 133 -8.00 -6.66 35.20
CA THR A 133 -6.60 -6.29 35.01
C THR A 133 -6.44 -5.09 34.10
N ASP A 134 -5.35 -4.34 34.29
CA ASP A 134 -4.90 -3.28 33.35
C ASP A 134 -3.71 -3.74 32.51
N MET A 135 -3.51 -5.05 32.37
CA MET A 135 -2.43 -5.61 31.58
C MET A 135 -2.76 -5.57 30.07
N ASN A 136 -1.76 -5.28 29.27
CA ASN A 136 -1.87 -5.40 27.83
C ASN A 136 -1.94 -6.87 27.40
N LEU A 137 -2.61 -7.15 26.29
CA LEU A 137 -2.53 -8.44 25.61
C LEU A 137 -1.56 -8.35 24.44
N VAL A 138 -0.51 -9.17 24.45
CA VAL A 138 0.53 -9.17 23.41
C VAL A 138 0.43 -10.42 22.56
N ILE A 139 0.28 -10.23 21.25
CA ILE A 139 0.21 -11.30 20.25
C ILE A 139 1.25 -11.02 19.17
N LYS A 140 2.02 -12.04 18.78
CA LYS A 140 3.09 -11.91 17.79
C LYS A 140 2.85 -12.82 16.60
N GLY A 141 2.81 -12.23 15.40
CA GLY A 141 2.80 -12.95 14.13
C GLY A 141 4.17 -12.99 13.46
N ASN A 142 4.42 -14.01 12.61
CA ASN A 142 5.69 -14.17 11.90
C ASN A 142 5.76 -13.38 10.59
N GLY A 143 4.71 -12.64 10.21
CA GLY A 143 4.72 -11.76 9.04
C GLY A 143 5.65 -10.57 9.21
N ASP A 144 6.13 -10.03 8.10
CA ASP A 144 7.00 -8.86 8.05
C ASP A 144 6.24 -7.61 8.51
N PHE A 145 6.81 -6.89 9.48
CA PHE A 145 6.27 -5.63 10.00
C PHE A 145 6.03 -4.60 8.89
N ALA A 146 6.92 -4.50 7.89
CA ALA A 146 6.78 -3.56 6.77
C ALA A 146 5.55 -3.82 5.89
N LYS A 147 4.98 -5.03 5.95
CA LYS A 147 3.77 -5.42 5.22
C LYS A 147 2.50 -5.34 6.06
N PHE A 148 2.60 -5.02 7.35
CA PHE A 148 1.45 -4.92 8.25
C PHE A 148 0.45 -3.89 7.77
N ILE A 149 -0.84 -4.25 7.78
CA ILE A 149 -1.95 -3.35 7.42
C ILE A 149 -2.78 -3.01 8.66
N ARG A 150 -3.34 -4.03 9.34
CA ARG A 150 -4.24 -3.87 10.49
C ARG A 150 -4.48 -5.17 11.22
N ILE A 151 -5.20 -5.07 12.32
CA ILE A 151 -5.75 -6.24 13.02
C ILE A 151 -7.27 -6.24 12.98
N LYS A 152 -7.86 -7.43 13.16
CA LYS A 152 -9.29 -7.61 13.39
C LYS A 152 -9.53 -8.41 14.67
N VAL A 153 -10.65 -8.11 15.33
CA VAL A 153 -11.21 -8.92 16.40
C VAL A 153 -12.64 -9.26 16.01
N ASP A 154 -12.98 -10.56 16.00
CA ASP A 154 -14.27 -11.08 15.56
C ASP A 154 -14.68 -10.59 14.15
N GLY A 155 -13.71 -10.50 13.25
CA GLY A 155 -13.89 -10.02 11.88
C GLY A 155 -14.00 -8.49 11.73
N VAL A 156 -14.02 -7.73 12.83
CA VAL A 156 -14.13 -6.26 12.83
C VAL A 156 -12.73 -5.64 12.95
N SER A 157 -12.42 -4.67 12.08
CA SER A 157 -11.17 -3.91 12.15
C SER A 157 -11.07 -3.12 13.44
N VAL A 158 -9.96 -3.25 14.16
CA VAL A 158 -9.68 -2.51 15.39
C VAL A 158 -9.02 -1.16 15.02
N ASP A 159 -9.52 -0.08 15.63
CA ASP A 159 -8.92 1.25 15.46
C ASP A 159 -7.48 1.27 15.96
N ALA A 160 -6.57 1.93 15.21
CA ALA A 160 -5.14 1.97 15.51
C ALA A 160 -4.80 2.63 16.87
N THR A 161 -5.71 3.42 17.44
CA THR A 161 -5.57 3.99 18.79
C THR A 161 -5.65 2.95 19.91
N ASN A 162 -6.24 1.79 19.62
CA ASN A 162 -6.52 0.72 20.58
C ASN A 162 -5.38 -0.32 20.74
N TYR A 163 -4.33 -0.20 19.93
CA TYR A 163 -3.17 -1.10 20.00
C TYR A 163 -1.89 -0.37 19.63
N THR A 164 -0.75 -1.01 19.84
CA THR A 164 0.53 -0.60 19.27
C THR A 164 1.13 -1.74 18.48
N VAL A 165 1.97 -1.40 17.50
CA VAL A 165 2.67 -2.36 16.65
C VAL A 165 4.17 -2.11 16.75
N ALA A 166 4.97 -3.17 16.87
CA ALA A 166 6.42 -3.08 16.93
C ALA A 166 7.09 -4.10 16.02
N GLU A 167 8.32 -3.76 15.58
CA GLU A 167 9.19 -4.64 14.81
C GLU A 167 9.64 -5.87 15.62
N GLY A 168 10.14 -6.88 14.90
CA GLY A 168 10.62 -8.15 15.43
C GLY A 168 9.70 -9.31 15.02
N SER A 169 9.46 -9.47 13.70
CA SER A 169 8.21 -9.97 13.14
C SER A 169 7.11 -8.94 13.50
N THR A 170 5.85 -9.19 13.40
CA THR A 170 4.84 -8.19 13.79
C THR A 170 4.37 -8.43 15.22
N ILE A 171 4.67 -7.52 16.16
CA ILE A 171 4.25 -7.61 17.56
C ILE A 171 3.09 -6.66 17.79
N ILE A 172 1.93 -7.18 18.11
CA ILE A 172 0.72 -6.41 18.43
C ILE A 172 0.52 -6.38 19.93
N THR A 173 0.31 -5.19 20.49
CA THR A 173 -0.03 -4.99 21.90
C THR A 173 -1.39 -4.31 21.98
N LEU A 174 -2.44 -5.07 22.31
CA LEU A 174 -3.77 -4.56 22.58
C LEU A 174 -3.82 -3.83 23.93
N LYS A 175 -4.45 -2.64 23.93
CA LYS A 175 -4.60 -1.83 25.15
C LYS A 175 -5.75 -2.36 26.04
N PRO A 176 -5.61 -2.29 27.37
CA PRO A 176 -6.63 -2.77 28.32
C PRO A 176 -7.99 -2.09 28.10
N ASP A 177 -7.99 -0.78 27.82
CA ASP A 177 -9.23 -0.02 27.62
C ASP A 177 -10.07 -0.58 26.45
N TYR A 178 -9.42 -1.01 25.38
CA TYR A 178 -10.11 -1.66 24.27
C TYR A 178 -10.60 -3.07 24.67
N ILE A 179 -9.74 -3.87 25.29
CA ILE A 179 -10.10 -5.25 25.64
C ILE A 179 -11.28 -5.27 26.61
N LYS A 180 -11.37 -4.30 27.53
CA LYS A 180 -12.49 -4.13 28.47
C LYS A 180 -13.83 -3.83 27.77
N THR A 181 -13.83 -3.38 26.52
CA THR A 181 -15.06 -3.17 25.74
C THR A 181 -15.62 -4.45 25.14
N LEU A 182 -14.83 -5.51 25.10
CA LEU A 182 -15.21 -6.81 24.56
C LEU A 182 -15.99 -7.63 25.61
N SER A 183 -16.83 -8.55 25.13
CA SER A 183 -17.59 -9.44 26.02
C SER A 183 -16.69 -10.48 26.71
N VAL A 184 -17.17 -11.06 27.79
CA VAL A 184 -16.57 -12.28 28.34
C VAL A 184 -16.76 -13.43 27.35
N GLY A 185 -15.73 -14.23 27.12
CA GLY A 185 -15.75 -15.34 26.19
C GLY A 185 -14.54 -15.40 25.28
N SER A 186 -14.62 -16.25 24.27
CA SER A 186 -13.58 -16.41 23.26
C SER A 186 -13.77 -15.43 22.11
N HIS A 187 -12.69 -14.81 21.67
CA HIS A 187 -12.63 -13.86 20.56
C HIS A 187 -11.63 -14.36 19.53
N VAL A 188 -11.96 -14.20 18.24
CA VAL A 188 -11.05 -14.47 17.14
C VAL A 188 -10.19 -13.23 16.88
N PHE A 189 -8.88 -13.39 16.86
CA PHE A 189 -7.92 -12.34 16.58
C PHE A 189 -7.19 -12.62 15.25
N GLU A 190 -7.09 -11.63 14.38
CA GLU A 190 -6.43 -11.74 13.10
C GLU A 190 -5.42 -10.60 12.92
N ILE A 191 -4.25 -10.93 12.38
CA ILE A 191 -3.27 -9.97 11.88
C ILE A 191 -3.31 -10.01 10.35
N ILE A 192 -3.51 -8.86 9.73
CA ILE A 192 -3.61 -8.71 8.28
C ILE A 192 -2.35 -8.02 7.76
N TRP A 193 -1.64 -8.67 6.86
CA TRP A 193 -0.54 -8.10 6.08
C TRP A 193 -0.97 -7.91 4.64
N LYS A 194 -0.18 -7.16 3.87
CA LYS A 194 -0.42 -6.92 2.44
C LYS A 194 -0.62 -8.22 1.65
N ASP A 195 0.12 -9.26 2.00
CA ASP A 195 0.21 -10.52 1.26
C ASP A 195 -0.22 -11.76 2.07
N GLY A 196 -0.77 -11.63 3.28
CA GLY A 196 -1.19 -12.77 4.05
C GLY A 196 -1.89 -12.43 5.36
N ILE A 197 -2.28 -13.50 6.07
CA ILE A 197 -3.09 -13.45 7.31
C ILE A 197 -2.55 -14.45 8.32
N ALA A 198 -2.63 -14.11 9.61
CA ALA A 198 -2.53 -15.07 10.70
C ALA A 198 -3.71 -14.89 11.65
N SER A 199 -4.26 -16.00 12.15
CA SER A 199 -5.38 -16.01 13.08
C SER A 199 -5.06 -16.82 14.32
N THR A 200 -5.65 -16.41 15.45
CA THR A 200 -5.68 -17.14 16.71
C THR A 200 -6.93 -16.77 17.49
N SER A 201 -7.16 -17.39 18.64
CA SER A 201 -8.15 -16.95 19.61
C SER A 201 -7.49 -16.37 20.87
N PHE A 202 -8.25 -15.58 21.62
CA PHE A 202 -7.99 -15.25 23.00
C PHE A 202 -9.30 -15.26 23.80
N THR A 203 -9.21 -15.47 25.10
CA THR A 203 -10.40 -15.57 25.94
C THR A 203 -10.40 -14.50 27.02
N ILE A 204 -11.49 -13.77 27.13
CA ILE A 204 -11.74 -12.85 28.23
C ILE A 204 -12.47 -13.59 29.33
N VAL A 205 -11.88 -13.61 30.53
CA VAL A 205 -12.46 -14.24 31.72
C VAL A 205 -12.90 -13.18 32.71
N ASN A 206 -14.08 -13.39 33.29
CA ASN A 206 -14.54 -12.61 34.43
C ASN A 206 -14.02 -13.29 35.71
N ASN A 207 -13.04 -12.68 36.39
CA ASN A 207 -12.68 -13.10 37.75
C ASN A 207 -13.62 -12.39 38.70
N GLU A 208 -14.83 -12.91 38.87
CA GLU A 208 -15.57 -12.58 40.07
C GLU A 208 -14.74 -13.07 41.26
N VAL A 209 -14.25 -12.14 42.06
CA VAL A 209 -13.75 -12.47 43.41
C VAL A 209 -14.98 -13.01 44.13
N ALA A 210 -15.00 -14.29 44.38
CA ALA A 210 -16.03 -14.87 45.24
C ALA A 210 -15.99 -14.10 46.55
N ASP A 211 -16.99 -13.27 46.77
CA ASP A 211 -17.15 -12.47 47.97
C ASP A 211 -17.51 -13.46 49.08
N THR A 212 -16.46 -13.96 49.76
CA THR A 212 -16.62 -14.82 50.93
C THR A 212 -17.00 -13.99 52.17
N ASN A 213 -18.06 -13.18 52.00
CA ASN A 213 -18.77 -12.56 53.11
C ASN A 213 -20.19 -13.10 53.18
N ASN A 214 -20.34 -14.38 53.42
CA ASN A 214 -21.59 -14.91 53.97
C ASN A 214 -21.39 -15.24 55.43
N ASN A 215 -21.49 -14.18 56.26
CA ASN A 215 -21.61 -14.28 57.68
C ASN A 215 -23.09 -14.62 57.99
N GLN A 216 -23.45 -15.89 57.97
CA GLN A 216 -24.67 -16.38 58.61
C GLN A 216 -24.31 -17.55 59.52
N GLY A 217 -24.21 -17.18 60.76
CA GLY A 217 -24.11 -18.16 61.82
C GLY A 217 -25.37 -19.00 61.92
N THR A 218 -25.23 -20.31 61.97
CA THR A 218 -26.03 -21.22 62.70
C THR A 218 -25.19 -22.47 62.97
N ASP A 219 -24.77 -22.58 64.14
CA ASP A 219 -24.76 -23.70 65.12
C ASP A 219 -24.59 -25.14 64.60
N ILE A 220 -23.43 -25.65 65.00
CA ILE A 220 -23.07 -27.00 65.45
C ILE A 220 -23.55 -28.26 64.69
N THR A 221 -22.61 -29.11 64.33
CA THR A 221 -22.21 -30.28 65.10
C THR A 221 -20.86 -30.81 64.58
N GLN A 222 -19.95 -30.98 65.56
CA GLN A 222 -18.61 -31.52 65.39
C GLN A 222 -18.68 -33.05 65.23
N THR A 223 -18.28 -33.54 64.01
CA THR A 223 -17.77 -34.92 63.91
C THR A 223 -16.44 -34.88 63.19
N GLY A 224 -15.42 -35.33 63.88
CA GLY A 224 -14.04 -35.29 63.45
C GLY A 224 -13.77 -36.22 62.30
N ASP A 225 -13.03 -35.68 61.36
CA ASP A 225 -12.06 -36.47 60.61
C ASP A 225 -10.91 -35.54 60.12
N THR A 226 -9.71 -35.92 60.52
CA THR A 226 -8.47 -35.18 60.29
C THR A 226 -7.87 -35.63 58.98
N ALA A 227 -8.21 -34.93 57.90
CA ALA A 227 -7.46 -35.01 56.66
C ALA A 227 -6.79 -33.65 56.35
N LYS A 228 -5.48 -33.59 56.49
CA LYS A 228 -4.67 -32.43 56.16
C LYS A 228 -4.60 -32.28 54.62
N PRO A 229 -5.00 -31.18 54.03
CA PRO A 229 -4.70 -30.93 52.60
C PRO A 229 -3.21 -30.59 52.47
N VAL A 230 -2.50 -31.41 51.68
CA VAL A 230 -1.12 -31.13 51.27
C VAL A 230 -1.15 -29.98 50.27
N LEU A 231 -0.60 -28.85 50.68
CA LEU A 231 -0.40 -27.68 49.85
C LEU A 231 0.70 -28.00 48.83
N TRP A 232 0.31 -28.25 47.58
CA TRP A 232 1.25 -28.33 46.45
C TRP A 232 1.55 -26.92 45.93
N SER A 233 2.61 -26.33 46.46
CA SER A 233 3.22 -25.14 45.88
C SER A 233 4.06 -25.56 44.68
N MET A 234 3.52 -25.42 43.47
CA MET A 234 4.33 -25.51 42.26
C MET A 234 5.15 -24.23 42.07
N LEU A 235 6.40 -24.35 42.46
CA LEU A 235 7.45 -23.35 42.18
C LEU A 235 7.90 -23.51 40.73
N PHE A 236 7.45 -22.65 39.83
CA PHE A 236 8.01 -22.58 38.46
C PHE A 236 9.36 -21.87 38.52
N MET A 237 10.43 -22.65 38.52
CA MET A 237 11.77 -22.15 38.21
C MET A 237 11.90 -21.87 36.72
N VAL A 238 12.00 -20.61 36.35
CA VAL A 238 12.44 -20.18 35.01
C VAL A 238 13.96 -20.31 34.96
N SER A 239 14.47 -21.38 34.35
CA SER A 239 15.89 -21.51 34.04
C SER A 239 16.24 -20.71 32.79
N PHE A 240 16.96 -19.62 32.99
CA PHE A 240 17.67 -18.93 31.88
C PHE A 240 18.87 -19.80 31.46
N ALA A 241 18.74 -20.49 30.31
CA ALA A 241 19.89 -21.09 29.65
C ALA A 241 20.50 -20.03 28.72
N GLY A 242 21.64 -19.49 29.13
CA GLY A 242 22.46 -18.61 28.31
C GLY A 242 23.02 -19.35 27.10
N PHE A 243 22.75 -18.89 25.90
CA PHE A 243 23.42 -19.35 24.67
C PHE A 243 24.67 -18.50 24.44
N ALA A 244 25.84 -19.16 24.57
CA ALA A 244 27.12 -18.61 24.20
C ALA A 244 27.23 -18.54 22.66
N VAL A 245 27.49 -17.33 22.14
CA VAL A 245 27.79 -17.11 20.74
C VAL A 245 29.20 -17.58 20.45
N MET A 246 29.35 -18.68 19.73
CA MET A 246 30.63 -19.07 19.11
C MET A 246 30.78 -18.35 17.75
N SER A 247 31.70 -17.41 17.72
CA SER A 247 32.14 -16.72 16.50
C SER A 247 33.03 -17.65 15.65
N GLY A 248 32.45 -18.21 14.60
CA GLY A 248 33.18 -18.97 13.58
C GLY A 248 33.74 -18.06 12.49
N ARG A 249 35.04 -17.77 12.53
CA ARG A 249 35.79 -17.12 11.44
C ARG A 249 35.78 -18.03 10.20
N ARG A 250 35.12 -17.64 9.12
CA ARG A 250 35.27 -18.25 7.79
C ARG A 250 36.42 -17.56 7.03
N LYS A 251 37.47 -18.34 6.72
CA LYS A 251 38.58 -17.98 5.84
C LYS A 251 38.07 -17.79 4.40
N LYS A 252 38.40 -16.66 3.77
CA LYS A 252 38.31 -16.46 2.32
C LYS A 252 39.30 -17.38 1.61
N LYS A 253 38.79 -18.20 0.67
CA LYS A 253 39.64 -18.85 -0.36
C LYS A 253 39.55 -17.99 -1.63
N ASN A 254 40.72 -17.47 -2.04
CA ASN A 254 40.96 -16.93 -3.37
C ASN A 254 41.08 -18.10 -4.35
N CYS A 255 40.37 -18.04 -5.46
CA CYS A 255 40.70 -18.80 -6.67
C CYS A 255 40.94 -17.83 -7.83
N LYS A 256 41.99 -18.13 -8.53
CA LYS A 256 42.52 -17.44 -9.71
C LYS A 256 41.49 -17.38 -10.86
#